data_ed7f58286e5a67cd5b6fcda34121a0c8
#
_entry.id   ed7f58286e5a67cd5b6fcda34121a0c8
#
_cell.length_a   1.000
_cell.length_b   1.000
_cell.length_c   1.000
_cell.angle_alpha   90.00
_cell.angle_beta   90.00
_cell.angle_gamma   90.00
#
_symmetry.space_group_name_H-M   'P 1'
#
loop_
_entity.id
_entity.type
_entity.pdbx_description
1 polymer ?
#
loop_
_entity_poly.entity_id
_entity_poly.type
_entity_poly.pdbx_seq_one_letter_code
_entity_poly.pdbx_strand_id
1 'polypeptide(L)'
;MNVKRRFLTAAAAGLCLSAVMPAAHAQAPEANWPSKPIRWIVPFPPGGAMDAIARTLGEKAGRTLGQPFVIENRPGAGGNIGADFVAKQPGDGYTLMITSIGMATNKPLYRKLSFDPIKDFAPVGVLAVVPNILVTNSTQPNVKSVADVVAAAKGSPGKLTYASAGNGTSIHLALSLIHI
;
A
#
# COMPACT_ATOMS: atom_id res chain seq x y z
N MET A 1 -19.24 -54.31 45.78
CA MET A 1 -19.04 -53.69 44.45
C MET A 1 -17.68 -53.01 44.48
N ASN A 2 -16.67 -53.59 43.80
CA ASN A 2 -15.25 -53.35 44.04
C ASN A 2 -14.76 -51.94 43.62
N VAL A 3 -14.20 -51.20 44.56
CA VAL A 3 -13.59 -49.86 44.38
C VAL A 3 -12.51 -49.88 43.27
N LYS A 4 -11.80 -50.97 43.11
CA LYS A 4 -10.77 -51.17 42.06
C LYS A 4 -11.32 -51.11 40.62
N ARG A 5 -12.58 -51.48 40.38
CA ARG A 5 -13.23 -51.36 39.05
C ARG A 5 -13.60 -49.92 38.67
N ARG A 6 -13.88 -49.07 39.67
CA ARG A 6 -14.21 -47.66 39.45
C ARG A 6 -13.00 -46.80 39.06
N PHE A 7 -11.81 -47.17 39.57
CA PHE A 7 -10.56 -46.49 39.18
C PHE A 7 -10.07 -46.86 37.77
N LEU A 8 -10.33 -48.07 37.33
CA LEU A 8 -9.97 -48.51 35.96
C LEU A 8 -10.85 -47.88 34.89
N THR A 9 -12.13 -47.65 35.15
CA THR A 9 -13.04 -46.96 34.21
C THR A 9 -12.79 -45.47 34.15
N ALA A 10 -12.36 -44.84 35.26
CA ALA A 10 -12.01 -43.40 35.24
C ALA A 10 -10.67 -43.12 34.49
N ALA A 11 -9.71 -44.06 34.60
CA ALA A 11 -8.44 -43.93 33.88
C ALA A 11 -8.58 -44.15 32.36
N ALA A 12 -9.48 -45.03 31.93
CA ALA A 12 -9.76 -45.24 30.50
C ALA A 12 -10.51 -44.07 29.83
N ALA A 13 -11.39 -43.38 30.56
CA ALA A 13 -12.09 -42.22 30.08
C ALA A 13 -11.19 -40.96 29.91
N GLY A 14 -10.15 -40.85 30.76
CA GLY A 14 -9.16 -39.76 30.68
C GLY A 14 -8.22 -39.87 29.47
N LEU A 15 -7.90 -41.08 29.01
CA LEU A 15 -7.03 -41.28 27.84
C LEU A 15 -7.72 -41.03 26.49
N CYS A 16 -9.05 -41.11 26.43
CA CYS A 16 -9.77 -40.86 25.16
C CYS A 16 -10.06 -39.37 24.89
N LEU A 17 -9.93 -38.49 25.88
CA LEU A 17 -10.19 -37.03 25.70
C LEU A 17 -8.98 -36.24 25.16
N SER A 18 -7.79 -36.85 25.17
CA SER A 18 -6.55 -36.19 24.68
C SER A 18 -6.32 -36.35 23.17
N ALA A 19 -7.18 -37.07 22.43
CA ALA A 19 -6.96 -37.41 21.03
C ALA A 19 -7.64 -36.47 20.03
N VAL A 20 -8.36 -35.43 20.47
CA VAL A 20 -9.04 -34.47 19.56
C VAL A 20 -8.52 -33.06 19.84
N MET A 21 -7.22 -32.84 19.78
CA MET A 21 -6.70 -31.51 19.50
C MET A 21 -6.75 -31.35 17.98
N PRO A 22 -7.51 -30.35 17.45
CA PRO A 22 -7.34 -30.00 16.06
C PRO A 22 -5.87 -29.61 15.88
N ALA A 23 -5.14 -30.38 15.07
CA ALA A 23 -3.82 -29.97 14.63
C ALA A 23 -4.00 -28.62 13.98
N ALA A 24 -3.61 -27.54 14.66
CA ALA A 24 -3.43 -26.26 14.02
C ALA A 24 -2.40 -26.52 12.92
N HIS A 25 -2.89 -26.63 11.68
CA HIS A 25 -2.03 -26.63 10.51
C HIS A 25 -1.42 -25.24 10.48
N ALA A 26 -0.28 -25.07 11.18
CA ALA A 26 0.65 -24.02 10.83
C ALA A 26 0.98 -24.29 9.36
N GLN A 27 0.46 -23.45 8.46
CA GLN A 27 0.90 -23.48 7.08
C GLN A 27 2.41 -23.33 7.11
N ALA A 28 3.11 -24.43 6.83
CA ALA A 28 4.54 -24.39 6.60
C ALA A 28 4.76 -23.34 5.51
N PRO A 29 5.72 -22.41 5.64
CA PRO A 29 6.06 -21.49 4.58
C PRO A 29 6.22 -22.32 3.30
N GLU A 30 5.48 -21.95 2.24
CA GLU A 30 5.59 -22.66 0.96
C GLU A 30 7.08 -22.70 0.60
N ALA A 31 7.65 -23.91 0.61
CA ALA A 31 9.09 -24.12 0.41
C ALA A 31 9.59 -23.60 -0.96
N ASN A 32 8.69 -23.17 -1.85
CA ASN A 32 8.94 -22.70 -3.20
C ASN A 32 8.24 -21.35 -3.52
N TRP A 33 8.19 -20.40 -2.57
CA TRP A 33 7.71 -19.05 -2.89
C TRP A 33 8.81 -18.26 -3.62
N PRO A 34 8.47 -17.55 -4.74
CA PRO A 34 7.19 -17.52 -5.43
C PRO A 34 7.04 -18.67 -6.45
N SER A 35 5.89 -19.35 -6.46
CA SER A 35 5.54 -20.43 -7.41
C SER A 35 4.65 -19.97 -8.57
N LYS A 36 4.16 -18.73 -8.52
CA LYS A 36 3.25 -18.11 -9.51
C LYS A 36 3.59 -16.62 -9.68
N PRO A 37 3.09 -15.96 -10.72
CA PRO A 37 3.29 -14.53 -10.95
C PRO A 37 2.86 -13.69 -9.74
N ILE A 38 3.63 -12.62 -9.45
CA ILE A 38 3.37 -11.66 -8.37
C ILE A 38 2.67 -10.44 -8.99
N ARG A 39 1.52 -10.08 -8.46
CA ARG A 39 0.79 -8.85 -8.87
C ARG A 39 1.34 -7.66 -8.11
N TRP A 40 1.67 -6.60 -8.84
CA TRP A 40 2.15 -5.37 -8.23
C TRP A 40 1.25 -4.20 -8.59
N ILE A 41 0.47 -3.75 -7.62
CA ILE A 41 -0.52 -2.69 -7.79
C ILE A 41 0.17 -1.32 -7.70
N VAL A 42 -0.04 -0.51 -8.72
CA VAL A 42 0.35 0.90 -8.79
C VAL A 42 -0.92 1.73 -8.67
N PRO A 43 -1.18 2.42 -7.54
CA PRO A 43 -2.44 3.14 -7.32
C PRO A 43 -2.47 4.52 -8.00
N PHE A 44 -1.75 4.66 -9.11
CA PHE A 44 -1.65 5.89 -9.90
C PHE A 44 -1.71 5.57 -11.41
N PRO A 45 -2.01 6.57 -12.25
CA PRO A 45 -2.01 6.39 -13.71
C PRO A 45 -0.66 5.88 -14.21
N PRO A 46 -0.65 5.13 -15.33
CA PRO A 46 0.58 4.65 -15.96
C PRO A 46 1.43 5.82 -16.46
N GLY A 47 2.75 5.61 -16.56
CA GLY A 47 3.73 6.61 -17.03
C GLY A 47 4.25 7.58 -15.96
N GLY A 48 3.70 7.53 -14.72
CA GLY A 48 4.25 8.30 -13.60
C GLY A 48 5.47 7.64 -12.95
N ALA A 49 6.12 8.36 -12.02
CA ALA A 49 7.33 7.88 -11.35
C ALA A 49 7.13 6.52 -10.67
N MET A 50 6.01 6.29 -10.01
CA MET A 50 5.74 5.00 -9.35
C MET A 50 5.54 3.86 -10.34
N ASP A 51 4.92 4.13 -11.48
CA ASP A 51 4.76 3.15 -12.55
C ASP A 51 6.13 2.77 -13.15
N ALA A 52 6.97 3.76 -13.42
CA ALA A 52 8.33 3.53 -13.90
C ALA A 52 9.17 2.71 -12.90
N ILE A 53 9.13 3.06 -11.62
CA ILE A 53 9.84 2.33 -10.56
C ILE A 53 9.32 0.89 -10.47
N ALA A 54 8.01 0.68 -10.44
CA ALA A 54 7.41 -0.64 -10.33
C ALA A 54 7.78 -1.54 -11.53
N ARG A 55 7.77 -1.01 -12.76
CA ARG A 55 8.16 -1.76 -13.96
C ARG A 55 9.63 -2.11 -13.96
N THR A 56 10.51 -1.14 -13.67
CA THR A 56 11.98 -1.36 -13.66
C THR A 56 12.40 -2.34 -12.58
N LEU A 57 11.88 -2.17 -11.37
CA LEU A 57 12.21 -3.08 -10.26
C LEU A 57 11.53 -4.44 -10.41
N GLY A 58 10.27 -4.46 -10.89
CA GLY A 58 9.53 -5.69 -11.12
C GLY A 58 10.19 -6.59 -12.16
N GLU A 59 10.72 -6.02 -13.24
CA GLU A 59 11.51 -6.75 -14.23
C GLU A 59 12.76 -7.38 -13.59
N LYS A 60 13.52 -6.60 -12.84
CA LYS A 60 14.75 -7.06 -12.19
C LYS A 60 14.47 -8.12 -11.11
N ALA A 61 13.47 -7.87 -10.25
CA ALA A 61 13.08 -8.80 -9.20
C ALA A 61 12.51 -10.10 -9.79
N GLY A 62 11.75 -10.02 -10.88
CA GLY A 62 11.22 -11.19 -11.56
C GLY A 62 12.31 -12.11 -12.10
N ARG A 63 13.39 -11.55 -12.64
CA ARG A 63 14.57 -12.34 -13.07
C ARG A 63 15.24 -13.05 -11.88
N THR A 64 15.31 -12.38 -10.72
CA THR A 64 15.95 -12.95 -9.52
C THR A 64 15.09 -14.02 -8.87
N LEU A 65 13.78 -13.80 -8.80
CA LEU A 65 12.84 -14.68 -8.11
C LEU A 65 12.28 -15.80 -9.02
N GLY A 66 12.55 -15.76 -10.33
CA GLY A 66 12.07 -16.76 -11.28
C GLY A 66 10.57 -16.66 -11.61
N GLN A 67 9.88 -15.60 -11.15
CA GLN A 67 8.47 -15.38 -11.43
C GLN A 67 8.22 -13.93 -11.87
N PRO A 68 7.39 -13.70 -12.90
CA PRO A 68 7.14 -12.35 -13.40
C PRO A 68 6.32 -11.51 -12.42
N PHE A 69 6.61 -10.20 -12.42
CA PHE A 69 5.78 -9.20 -11.76
C PHE A 69 4.77 -8.63 -12.77
N VAL A 70 3.49 -8.78 -12.48
CA VAL A 70 2.41 -8.22 -13.29
C VAL A 70 2.02 -6.86 -12.71
N ILE A 71 2.38 -5.78 -13.41
CA ILE A 71 2.11 -4.42 -12.97
C ILE A 71 0.68 -4.02 -13.36
N GLU A 72 -0.15 -3.66 -12.38
CA GLU A 72 -1.52 -3.21 -12.57
C GLU A 72 -1.71 -1.80 -12.05
N ASN A 73 -2.08 -0.86 -12.92
CA ASN A 73 -2.43 0.49 -12.53
C ASN A 73 -3.90 0.56 -12.07
N ARG A 74 -4.14 0.99 -10.82
CA ARG A 74 -5.48 1.17 -10.21
C ARG A 74 -5.61 2.57 -9.61
N PRO A 75 -5.71 3.61 -10.44
CA PRO A 75 -5.73 4.99 -9.98
C PRO A 75 -7.07 5.37 -9.35
N GLY A 76 -7.07 6.48 -8.60
CA GLY A 76 -8.24 7.16 -8.09
C GLY A 76 -8.22 7.41 -6.58
N ALA A 77 -8.93 8.45 -6.16
CA ALA A 77 -9.05 8.90 -4.77
C ALA A 77 -7.70 9.03 -4.03
N GLY A 78 -6.67 9.63 -4.68
CA GLY A 78 -5.33 9.78 -4.09
C GLY A 78 -4.61 8.45 -3.82
N GLY A 79 -4.98 7.37 -4.54
CA GLY A 79 -4.43 6.03 -4.38
C GLY A 79 -5.30 5.09 -3.53
N ASN A 80 -6.39 5.58 -2.94
CA ASN A 80 -7.22 4.78 -2.04
C ASN A 80 -7.94 3.63 -2.75
N ILE A 81 -8.26 3.75 -4.05
CA ILE A 81 -8.90 2.66 -4.81
C ILE A 81 -7.95 1.47 -4.92
N GLY A 82 -6.69 1.71 -5.27
CA GLY A 82 -5.69 0.64 -5.32
C GLY A 82 -5.38 0.06 -3.95
N ALA A 83 -5.33 0.89 -2.91
CA ALA A 83 -5.09 0.46 -1.54
C ALA A 83 -6.24 -0.42 -1.01
N ASP A 84 -7.50 -0.02 -1.20
CA ASP A 84 -8.67 -0.81 -0.82
C ASP A 84 -8.67 -2.19 -1.50
N PHE A 85 -8.28 -2.23 -2.77
CA PHE A 85 -8.16 -3.49 -3.49
C PHE A 85 -7.11 -4.41 -2.83
N VAL A 86 -5.92 -3.89 -2.50
CA VAL A 86 -4.83 -4.68 -1.91
C VAL A 86 -5.16 -5.12 -0.49
N ALA A 87 -5.77 -4.27 0.31
CA ALA A 87 -6.19 -4.60 1.68
C ALA A 87 -7.13 -5.82 1.76
N LYS A 88 -7.85 -6.12 0.67
CA LYS A 88 -8.77 -7.26 0.56
C LYS A 88 -8.14 -8.52 -0.04
N GLN A 89 -6.85 -8.48 -0.40
CA GLN A 89 -6.17 -9.65 -0.95
C GLN A 89 -5.59 -10.53 0.17
N PRO A 90 -5.36 -11.82 -0.11
CA PRO A 90 -4.62 -12.68 0.82
C PRO A 90 -3.24 -12.11 1.13
N GLY A 91 -2.79 -12.24 2.39
CA GLY A 91 -1.46 -11.83 2.83
C GLY A 91 -0.36 -12.86 2.51
N ASP A 92 -0.43 -13.48 1.33
CA ASP A 92 0.44 -14.57 0.87
C ASP A 92 1.69 -14.09 0.12
N GLY A 93 1.88 -12.77 -0.01
CA GLY A 93 3.01 -12.18 -0.72
C GLY A 93 2.84 -12.10 -2.25
N TYR A 94 1.73 -12.59 -2.82
CA TYR A 94 1.50 -12.53 -4.27
C TYR A 94 0.77 -11.27 -4.74
N THR A 95 0.34 -10.40 -3.83
CA THR A 95 -0.18 -9.08 -4.18
C THR A 95 0.57 -8.02 -3.40
N LEU A 96 1.35 -7.22 -4.10
CA LEU A 96 2.13 -6.11 -3.57
C LEU A 96 1.52 -4.78 -4.03
N MET A 97 1.84 -3.71 -3.32
CA MET A 97 1.50 -2.35 -3.72
C MET A 97 2.71 -1.44 -3.57
N ILE A 98 2.95 -0.58 -4.56
CA ILE A 98 3.80 0.59 -4.36
C ILE A 98 2.93 1.76 -3.89
N THR A 99 3.38 2.49 -2.89
CA THR A 99 2.63 3.61 -2.34
C THR A 99 3.52 4.80 -2.02
N SER A 100 2.92 5.89 -1.60
CA SER A 100 3.61 7.10 -1.18
C SER A 100 3.09 7.58 0.17
N ILE A 101 3.53 8.78 0.58
CA ILE A 101 3.09 9.45 1.80
C ILE A 101 1.55 9.53 1.95
N GLY A 102 0.81 9.45 0.84
CA GLY A 102 -0.66 9.40 0.87
C GLY A 102 -1.24 8.34 1.78
N MET A 103 -0.56 7.18 1.93
CA MET A 103 -1.00 6.15 2.89
C MET A 103 -1.05 6.67 4.33
N ALA A 104 -0.08 7.50 4.73
CA ALA A 104 -0.05 8.07 6.08
C ALA A 104 -1.04 9.24 6.25
N THR A 105 -1.29 10.02 5.19
CA THR A 105 -2.09 11.25 5.24
C THR A 105 -3.55 11.03 4.88
N ASN A 106 -3.92 9.94 4.24
CA ASN A 106 -5.29 9.71 3.79
C ASN A 106 -6.28 9.46 4.93
N LYS A 107 -5.84 8.85 6.04
CA LYS A 107 -6.73 8.57 7.18
C LYS A 107 -7.40 9.84 7.76
N PRO A 108 -6.69 10.93 8.02
CA PRO A 108 -7.30 12.19 8.45
C PRO A 108 -8.01 12.97 7.34
N LEU A 109 -7.64 12.77 6.06
CA LEU A 109 -8.20 13.54 4.94
C LEU A 109 -9.52 12.97 4.41
N TYR A 110 -9.69 11.65 4.46
CA TYR A 110 -10.90 11.00 3.94
C TYR A 110 -11.80 10.57 5.08
N ARG A 111 -13.05 11.07 5.07
CA ARG A 111 -14.04 10.77 6.12
C ARG A 111 -14.39 9.28 6.25
N LYS A 112 -14.28 8.53 5.14
CA LYS A 112 -14.54 7.09 5.10
C LYS A 112 -13.45 6.42 4.28
N LEU A 113 -12.66 5.59 4.94
CA LEU A 113 -11.77 4.61 4.32
C LEU A 113 -12.31 3.22 4.62
N SER A 114 -12.28 2.35 3.63
CA SER A 114 -12.70 0.95 3.74
C SER A 114 -11.58 0.04 4.24
N PHE A 115 -10.43 0.60 4.55
CA PHE A 115 -9.23 -0.09 5.06
C PHE A 115 -8.52 0.78 6.12
N ASP A 116 -7.72 0.15 6.98
CA ASP A 116 -6.82 0.84 7.89
C ASP A 116 -5.39 0.84 7.29
N PRO A 117 -4.81 2.02 6.98
CA PRO A 117 -3.50 2.10 6.32
C PRO A 117 -2.33 1.56 7.16
N ILE A 118 -2.53 1.30 8.43
CA ILE A 118 -1.50 0.76 9.33
C ILE A 118 -1.70 -0.74 9.57
N LYS A 119 -2.96 -1.17 9.76
CA LYS A 119 -3.27 -2.53 10.20
C LYS A 119 -3.45 -3.53 9.07
N ASP A 120 -3.92 -3.06 7.90
CA ASP A 120 -4.28 -3.93 6.79
C ASP A 120 -3.13 -4.15 5.80
N PHE A 121 -1.93 -3.62 6.11
CA PHE A 121 -0.74 -3.73 5.26
C PHE A 121 0.49 -4.12 6.06
N ALA A 122 1.32 -4.97 5.45
CA ALA A 122 2.66 -5.28 5.94
C ALA A 122 3.69 -4.50 5.09
N PRO A 123 4.46 -3.55 5.67
CA PRO A 123 5.47 -2.82 4.92
C PRO A 123 6.65 -3.73 4.57
N VAL A 124 7.07 -3.68 3.30
CA VAL A 124 8.22 -4.46 2.80
C VAL A 124 9.50 -3.62 2.84
N GLY A 125 9.47 -2.40 2.32
CA GLY A 125 10.63 -1.53 2.30
C GLY A 125 10.43 -0.24 1.52
N VAL A 126 11.39 0.67 1.64
CA VAL A 126 11.45 1.92 0.87
C VAL A 126 12.19 1.65 -0.42
N LEU A 127 11.55 1.91 -1.56
CA LEU A 127 12.11 1.64 -2.88
C LEU A 127 12.92 2.81 -3.44
N ALA A 128 12.42 4.03 -3.25
CA ALA A 128 13.06 5.25 -3.74
C ALA A 128 12.54 6.48 -3.00
N VAL A 129 13.31 7.57 -3.08
CA VAL A 129 12.89 8.90 -2.65
C VAL A 129 12.79 9.78 -3.90
N VAL A 130 11.62 10.36 -4.12
CA VAL A 130 11.34 11.22 -5.28
C VAL A 130 10.98 12.62 -4.79
N PRO A 131 11.72 13.67 -5.21
CA PRO A 131 11.40 15.04 -4.83
C PRO A 131 10.16 15.53 -5.58
N ASN A 132 9.37 16.39 -4.94
CA ASN A 132 8.35 17.18 -5.62
C ASN A 132 9.03 18.37 -6.30
N ILE A 133 8.67 18.62 -7.56
CA ILE A 133 9.15 19.77 -8.33
C ILE A 133 7.93 20.62 -8.71
N LEU A 134 7.98 21.90 -8.37
CA LEU A 134 7.01 22.88 -8.83
C LEU A 134 7.45 23.40 -10.19
N VAL A 135 6.58 23.29 -11.19
CA VAL A 135 6.81 23.79 -12.53
C VAL A 135 5.77 24.84 -12.90
N THR A 136 6.18 25.84 -13.64
CA THR A 136 5.31 26.86 -14.25
C THR A 136 5.47 26.84 -15.76
N ASN A 137 4.48 27.33 -16.49
CA ASN A 137 4.61 27.44 -17.94
C ASN A 137 5.46 28.69 -18.32
N SER A 138 5.99 28.68 -19.53
CA SER A 138 6.85 29.76 -20.06
C SER A 138 6.13 31.08 -20.25
N THR A 139 4.80 31.12 -20.17
CA THR A 139 4.01 32.38 -20.32
C THR A 139 4.02 33.23 -19.03
N GLN A 140 4.64 32.72 -17.95
CA GLN A 140 4.83 33.45 -16.71
C GLN A 140 6.33 33.72 -16.43
N PRO A 141 6.98 34.57 -17.21
CA PRO A 141 8.44 34.75 -17.15
C PRO A 141 8.95 35.36 -15.83
N ASN A 142 8.06 35.99 -15.07
CA ASN A 142 8.39 36.62 -13.78
C ASN A 142 8.33 35.67 -12.58
N VAL A 143 7.88 34.42 -12.76
CA VAL A 143 7.81 33.43 -11.72
C VAL A 143 9.07 32.55 -11.79
N LYS A 144 10.03 32.81 -10.91
CA LYS A 144 11.34 32.11 -10.85
C LYS A 144 11.57 31.36 -9.53
N SER A 145 10.70 31.59 -8.56
CA SER A 145 10.81 30.99 -7.23
C SER A 145 9.44 30.67 -6.64
N VAL A 146 9.42 29.89 -5.57
CA VAL A 146 8.18 29.64 -4.81
C VAL A 146 7.63 30.95 -4.23
N ALA A 147 8.51 31.87 -3.82
CA ALA A 147 8.11 33.18 -3.30
C ALA A 147 7.33 33.99 -4.35
N ASP A 148 7.75 33.94 -5.63
CA ASP A 148 7.06 34.63 -6.72
C ASP A 148 5.67 34.00 -6.96
N VAL A 149 5.54 32.68 -6.87
CA VAL A 149 4.23 32.00 -6.95
C VAL A 149 3.31 32.48 -5.84
N VAL A 150 3.80 32.53 -4.60
CA VAL A 150 3.04 33.01 -3.44
C VAL A 150 2.63 34.46 -3.60
N ALA A 151 3.54 35.32 -4.08
CA ALA A 151 3.24 36.74 -4.35
C ALA A 151 2.16 36.92 -5.43
N ALA A 152 2.27 36.15 -6.53
CA ALA A 152 1.28 36.14 -7.58
C ALA A 152 -0.10 35.64 -7.09
N ALA A 153 -0.13 34.60 -6.30
CA ALA A 153 -1.36 34.07 -5.70
C ALA A 153 -2.03 35.07 -4.77
N LYS A 154 -1.26 35.75 -3.93
CA LYS A 154 -1.76 36.82 -3.04
C LYS A 154 -2.21 38.06 -3.79
N GLY A 155 -1.53 38.42 -4.88
CA GLY A 155 -1.88 39.57 -5.74
C GLY A 155 -3.16 39.32 -6.55
N SER A 156 -3.54 38.10 -6.78
CA SER A 156 -4.73 37.73 -7.57
C SER A 156 -5.43 36.50 -6.96
N PRO A 157 -6.10 36.62 -5.81
CA PRO A 157 -6.74 35.50 -5.13
C PRO A 157 -7.76 34.79 -6.04
N GLY A 158 -7.67 33.45 -6.05
CA GLY A 158 -8.57 32.59 -6.82
C GLY A 158 -8.36 32.60 -8.36
N LYS A 159 -7.32 33.26 -8.87
CA LYS A 159 -7.01 33.31 -10.31
C LYS A 159 -6.00 32.24 -10.74
N LEU A 160 -5.09 31.86 -9.86
CA LEU A 160 -4.13 30.81 -10.17
C LEU A 160 -4.76 29.43 -9.98
N THR A 161 -4.49 28.56 -10.93
CA THR A 161 -4.87 27.15 -10.86
C THR A 161 -3.63 26.29 -10.89
N TYR A 162 -3.71 25.11 -10.29
CA TYR A 162 -2.62 24.14 -10.29
C TYR A 162 -3.12 22.73 -10.58
N ALA A 163 -2.23 21.88 -11.04
CA ALA A 163 -2.48 20.46 -11.19
C ALA A 163 -1.67 19.64 -10.15
N SER A 164 -2.26 18.59 -9.66
CA SER A 164 -1.61 17.63 -8.77
C SER A 164 -2.00 16.19 -9.14
N ALA A 165 -1.37 15.22 -8.49
CA ALA A 165 -1.71 13.82 -8.68
C ALA A 165 -2.97 13.36 -7.91
N GLY A 166 -3.73 14.29 -7.36
CA GLY A 166 -4.98 14.07 -6.62
C GLY A 166 -4.88 14.43 -5.14
N ASN A 167 -6.04 14.52 -4.49
CA ASN A 167 -6.16 14.90 -3.09
C ASN A 167 -5.42 13.93 -2.18
N GLY A 168 -4.67 14.45 -1.21
CA GLY A 168 -3.89 13.67 -0.24
C GLY A 168 -2.50 13.24 -0.73
N THR A 169 -2.16 13.48 -2.00
CA THR A 169 -0.80 13.22 -2.50
C THR A 169 0.20 14.26 -1.97
N SER A 170 1.50 13.92 -1.97
CA SER A 170 2.56 14.86 -1.56
C SER A 170 2.54 16.16 -2.35
N ILE A 171 2.23 16.08 -3.65
CA ILE A 171 2.14 17.25 -4.54
C ILE A 171 0.98 18.14 -4.11
N HIS A 172 -0.20 17.58 -3.84
CA HIS A 172 -1.35 18.34 -3.35
C HIS A 172 -1.05 19.00 -2.00
N LEU A 173 -0.49 18.25 -1.06
CA LEU A 173 -0.19 18.77 0.27
C LEU A 173 0.89 19.86 0.24
N ALA A 174 1.93 19.72 -0.59
CA ALA A 174 2.97 20.73 -0.75
C ALA A 174 2.39 22.05 -1.27
N LEU A 175 1.48 22.01 -2.24
CA LEU A 175 0.82 23.22 -2.77
C LEU A 175 -0.20 23.80 -1.78
N SER A 176 -0.92 22.96 -1.03
CA SER A 176 -1.82 23.41 0.03
C SER A 176 -1.09 24.16 1.13
N LEU A 177 0.15 23.75 1.49
CA LEU A 177 0.98 24.43 2.49
C LEU A 177 1.44 25.81 2.08
N ILE A 178 1.59 26.11 0.80
CA ILE A 178 1.92 27.44 0.29
C ILE A 178 0.68 28.33 0.03
N HIS A 179 -0.49 27.87 0.47
CA HIS A 179 -1.76 28.60 0.43
C HIS A 179 -2.20 29.08 -0.97
N ILE A 180 -2.00 28.26 -1.95
CA ILE A 180 -2.52 28.49 -3.29
C ILE A 180 -3.90 27.85 -3.44
#